data_275a06438db14680373cef5a4362e872
#
_entry.id   275a06438db14680373cef5a4362e872
#
_cell.length_a   1.000
_cell.length_b   1.000
_cell.length_c   1.000
_cell.angle_alpha   90.00
_cell.angle_beta   90.00
_cell.angle_gamma   90.00
#
_symmetry.space_group_name_H-M   'P 1'
#
loop_
_entity.id
_entity.type
_entity.pdbx_description
1 polymer ?
#
loop_
_entity_poly.entity_id
_entity_poly.type
_entity_poly.pdbx_seq_one_letter_code
_entity_poly.pdbx_strand_id
1 'polypeptide(L)'
;GGGLVKPGGSLRLSCAASGFTFSDYYMNWFRQAPGKGLEWVSCISSSGDATYYADSVKGRFTISRDNARNSLYLQMNSLRADDTAVYYCARDHEPATAILSGWFDPWGQGT
;
A
#
# COMPACT_ATOMS: atom_id res chain seq x y z
N GLY A 1 -1.52 6.82 -7.58
CA GLY A 1 -2.35 6.02 -8.40
C GLY A 1 -1.58 5.13 -9.32
N GLY A 2 -2.22 4.31 -9.97
CA GLY A 2 -1.66 3.41 -10.94
C GLY A 2 -2.06 3.80 -12.32
N GLY A 3 -1.71 3.01 -13.27
CA GLY A 3 -2.09 3.18 -14.64
C GLY A 3 -2.62 1.88 -15.18
N LEU A 4 -2.85 1.85 -16.48
CA LEU A 4 -3.26 0.63 -17.12
C LEU A 4 -2.06 -0.26 -17.34
N VAL A 5 -2.19 -1.52 -16.97
CA VAL A 5 -1.12 -2.50 -17.09
C VAL A 5 -1.70 -3.78 -17.62
N LYS A 6 -0.95 -4.44 -18.48
CA LYS A 6 -1.39 -5.71 -19.07
C LYS A 6 -1.17 -6.86 -18.09
N PRO A 7 -2.03 -7.89 -18.15
CA PRO A 7 -1.79 -9.10 -17.38
C PRO A 7 -0.39 -9.65 -17.64
N GLY A 8 0.25 -10.11 -16.58
CA GLY A 8 1.63 -10.59 -16.65
C GLY A 8 2.67 -9.49 -16.56
N GLY A 9 2.26 -8.24 -16.64
CA GLY A 9 3.19 -7.11 -16.58
C GLY A 9 3.56 -6.73 -15.18
N SER A 10 4.25 -5.60 -15.06
CA SER A 10 4.74 -5.06 -13.79
C SER A 10 4.40 -3.59 -13.69
N LEU A 11 4.23 -3.12 -12.46
CA LEU A 11 3.98 -1.71 -12.18
C LEU A 11 4.55 -1.39 -10.81
N ARG A 12 5.12 -0.20 -10.67
CA ARG A 12 5.60 0.27 -9.37
C ARG A 12 4.79 1.49 -8.96
N LEU A 13 4.18 1.41 -7.79
CA LEU A 13 3.45 2.53 -7.23
C LEU A 13 4.32 3.23 -6.19
N SER A 14 4.13 4.52 -6.04
CA SER A 14 4.82 5.28 -5.00
C SER A 14 3.84 6.20 -4.30
N CYS A 15 4.16 6.51 -3.05
CA CYS A 15 3.37 7.38 -2.21
C CYS A 15 4.33 8.25 -1.43
N ALA A 16 4.19 9.56 -1.52
CA ALA A 16 5.02 10.49 -0.77
C ALA A 16 4.24 10.96 0.43
N ALA A 17 4.87 10.93 1.60
CA ALA A 17 4.23 11.31 2.85
C ALA A 17 4.68 12.71 3.28
N SER A 18 3.78 13.42 3.94
CA SER A 18 4.11 14.71 4.51
C SER A 18 3.21 14.95 5.71
N GLY A 19 3.64 15.88 6.57
CA GLY A 19 2.83 16.26 7.71
C GLY A 19 2.99 15.38 8.93
N PHE A 20 3.88 14.39 8.90
CA PHE A 20 4.17 13.57 10.07
C PHE A 20 5.57 12.97 9.92
N THR A 21 6.07 12.38 11.00
CA THR A 21 7.39 11.76 10.99
C THR A 21 7.27 10.37 10.40
N PHE A 22 7.54 10.28 9.11
CA PHE A 22 7.32 9.07 8.33
C PHE A 22 8.01 7.84 8.93
N SER A 23 9.24 8.01 9.43
CA SER A 23 10.00 6.89 9.95
C SER A 23 9.49 6.34 11.27
N ASP A 24 8.49 6.98 11.89
CA ASP A 24 7.93 6.49 13.14
C ASP A 24 6.75 5.56 12.95
N TYR A 25 6.29 5.37 11.73
CA TYR A 25 5.03 4.66 11.51
C TYR A 25 5.19 3.47 10.59
N TYR A 26 4.45 2.41 10.88
CA TYR A 26 4.17 1.37 9.91
C TYR A 26 3.38 2.01 8.77
N MET A 27 3.59 1.51 7.57
CA MET A 27 2.86 1.98 6.39
C MET A 27 2.19 0.81 5.72
N ASN A 28 1.05 1.09 5.10
CA ASN A 28 0.23 0.07 4.49
C ASN A 28 -0.17 0.44 3.08
N TRP A 29 -0.41 -0.57 2.27
CA TRP A 29 -1.11 -0.43 1.00
C TRP A 29 -2.45 -1.14 1.12
N PHE A 30 -3.49 -0.49 0.61
CA PHE A 30 -4.83 -1.04 0.47
C PHE A 30 -5.22 -0.92 -0.99
N ARG A 31 -6.22 -1.69 -1.40
CA ARG A 31 -6.78 -1.53 -2.75
C ARG A 31 -8.28 -1.74 -2.72
N GLN A 32 -8.94 -1.19 -3.71
CA GLN A 32 -10.38 -1.38 -3.88
C GLN A 32 -10.66 -1.67 -5.34
N ALA A 33 -11.11 -2.88 -5.63
CA ALA A 33 -11.51 -3.27 -6.96
C ALA A 33 -12.90 -2.72 -7.27
N PRO A 34 -13.24 -2.56 -8.56
CA PRO A 34 -14.54 -2.03 -8.92
C PRO A 34 -15.66 -2.85 -8.32
N GLY A 35 -16.57 -2.18 -7.64
CA GLY A 35 -17.74 -2.83 -7.04
C GLY A 35 -17.46 -3.66 -5.82
N LYS A 36 -16.24 -3.61 -5.27
CA LYS A 36 -15.88 -4.42 -4.12
C LYS A 36 -15.42 -3.54 -2.96
N GLY A 37 -15.28 -4.14 -1.80
CA GLY A 37 -14.83 -3.41 -0.63
C GLY A 37 -13.34 -3.18 -0.63
N LEU A 38 -12.89 -2.39 0.34
CA LEU A 38 -11.48 -2.11 0.52
C LEU A 38 -10.78 -3.36 1.03
N GLU A 39 -9.63 -3.65 0.45
CA GLU A 39 -8.85 -4.83 0.80
C GLU A 39 -7.44 -4.41 1.20
N TRP A 40 -6.94 -4.96 2.30
CA TRP A 40 -5.57 -4.73 2.71
C TRP A 40 -4.63 -5.55 1.81
N VAL A 41 -3.52 -4.94 1.40
CA VAL A 41 -2.57 -5.56 0.48
C VAL A 41 -1.26 -5.88 1.17
N SER A 42 -0.67 -4.91 1.86
CA SER A 42 0.68 -5.08 2.39
C SER A 42 0.96 -4.07 3.49
N CYS A 43 1.93 -4.41 4.33
CA CYS A 43 2.36 -3.54 5.43
C CYS A 43 3.87 -3.64 5.58
N ILE A 44 4.50 -2.53 5.97
CA ILE A 44 5.93 -2.50 6.24
C ILE A 44 6.18 -1.78 7.56
N SER A 45 7.11 -2.31 8.35
CA SER A 45 7.46 -1.72 9.63
C SER A 45 8.13 -0.36 9.46
N SER A 46 8.24 0.37 10.54
CA SER A 46 8.80 1.73 10.50
C SER A 46 10.23 1.77 9.99
N SER A 47 11.03 0.77 10.32
CA SER A 47 12.42 0.70 9.86
C SER A 47 12.57 -0.02 8.52
N GLY A 48 11.52 -0.71 8.08
CA GLY A 48 11.58 -1.44 6.82
C GLY A 48 12.08 -2.86 6.93
N ASP A 49 12.36 -3.33 8.15
CA ASP A 49 12.96 -4.66 8.32
C ASP A 49 11.91 -5.78 8.45
N ALA A 50 10.64 -5.45 8.51
CA ALA A 50 9.56 -6.45 8.53
C ALA A 50 8.51 -6.08 7.50
N THR A 51 8.11 -7.04 6.71
CA THR A 51 7.07 -6.82 5.68
C THR A 51 6.01 -7.91 5.80
N TYR A 52 4.79 -7.56 5.46
CA TYR A 52 3.64 -8.44 5.55
C TYR A 52 2.80 -8.29 4.29
N TYR A 53 2.19 -9.38 3.84
CA TYR A 53 1.43 -9.39 2.60
C TYR A 53 0.16 -10.20 2.75
N ALA A 54 -0.89 -9.77 2.05
CA ALA A 54 -2.08 -10.58 1.89
C ALA A 54 -1.75 -11.81 1.05
N ASP A 55 -2.43 -12.92 1.31
CA ASP A 55 -2.14 -14.16 0.59
C ASP A 55 -2.30 -14.00 -0.92
N SER A 56 -3.21 -13.16 -1.34
CA SER A 56 -3.49 -12.99 -2.77
C SER A 56 -2.35 -12.34 -3.54
N VAL A 57 -1.40 -11.70 -2.83
CA VAL A 57 -0.30 -10.99 -3.50
C VAL A 57 1.08 -11.52 -3.11
N LYS A 58 1.17 -12.47 -2.20
CA LYS A 58 2.46 -13.01 -1.78
C LYS A 58 3.22 -13.57 -2.97
N GLY A 59 4.51 -13.27 -2.99
CA GLY A 59 5.37 -13.75 -4.06
C GLY A 59 5.32 -12.91 -5.33
N ARG A 60 4.38 -12.01 -5.42
CA ARG A 60 4.23 -11.16 -6.61
C ARG A 60 4.48 -9.70 -6.32
N PHE A 61 4.08 -9.24 -5.14
CA PHE A 61 4.20 -7.83 -4.76
C PHE A 61 5.29 -7.68 -3.72
N THR A 62 5.99 -6.55 -3.77
CA THR A 62 7.04 -6.22 -2.79
C THR A 62 6.83 -4.80 -2.31
N ILE A 63 6.69 -4.63 -1.00
CA ILE A 63 6.59 -3.32 -0.38
C ILE A 63 7.97 -2.88 0.07
N SER A 64 8.27 -1.60 -0.07
CA SER A 64 9.53 -1.04 0.40
C SER A 64 9.30 0.42 0.78
N ARG A 65 10.26 1.00 1.46
CA ARG A 65 10.19 2.40 1.85
C ARG A 65 11.56 3.04 1.82
N ASP A 66 11.56 4.37 1.67
CA ASP A 66 12.76 5.18 1.75
C ASP A 66 12.47 6.29 2.76
N ASN A 67 12.93 6.09 4.00
CA ASN A 67 12.61 7.04 5.07
C ASN A 67 13.27 8.39 4.86
N ALA A 68 14.39 8.43 4.17
CA ALA A 68 15.06 9.69 3.88
C ALA A 68 14.25 10.55 2.91
N ARG A 69 13.43 9.92 2.09
CA ARG A 69 12.59 10.62 1.11
C ARG A 69 11.12 10.61 1.48
N ASN A 70 10.78 10.08 2.65
CA ASN A 70 9.39 9.96 3.10
C ASN A 70 8.52 9.28 2.05
N SER A 71 9.06 8.22 1.45
CA SER A 71 8.38 7.56 0.33
C SER A 71 8.11 6.09 0.62
N LEU A 72 6.98 5.63 0.14
CA LEU A 72 6.55 4.24 0.24
C LEU A 72 6.35 3.72 -1.17
N TYR A 73 6.76 2.48 -1.41
CA TYR A 73 6.68 1.89 -2.74
C TYR A 73 5.98 0.54 -2.70
N LEU A 74 5.33 0.21 -3.79
CA LEU A 74 4.78 -1.13 -4.01
C LEU A 74 5.16 -1.57 -5.41
N GLN A 75 6.02 -2.58 -5.50
CA GLN A 75 6.40 -3.18 -6.76
C GLN A 75 5.46 -4.35 -7.02
N MET A 76 4.72 -4.29 -8.10
CA MET A 76 3.74 -5.30 -8.45
C MET A 76 4.21 -6.02 -9.69
N ASN A 77 4.45 -7.32 -9.56
CA ASN A 77 4.89 -8.16 -10.67
C ASN A 77 3.84 -9.23 -10.97
N SER A 78 3.93 -9.83 -12.13
CA SER A 78 3.03 -10.90 -12.54
C SER A 78 1.58 -10.51 -12.35
N LEU A 79 1.23 -9.33 -12.82
CA LEU A 79 -0.10 -8.76 -12.60
C LEU A 79 -1.18 -9.62 -13.25
N ARG A 80 -2.29 -9.71 -12.54
CA ARG A 80 -3.47 -10.45 -12.96
C ARG A 80 -4.62 -9.50 -13.20
N ALA A 81 -5.62 -9.95 -13.95
CA ALA A 81 -6.81 -9.14 -14.17
C ALA A 81 -7.49 -8.76 -12.85
N ASP A 82 -7.48 -9.65 -11.87
CA ASP A 82 -8.11 -9.37 -10.58
C ASP A 82 -7.28 -8.48 -9.67
N ASP A 83 -6.11 -8.04 -10.11
CA ASP A 83 -5.37 -6.99 -9.40
C ASP A 83 -5.85 -5.60 -9.78
N THR A 84 -6.77 -5.50 -10.73
CA THR A 84 -7.33 -4.22 -11.16
C THR A 84 -8.07 -3.58 -10.00
N ALA A 85 -7.61 -2.41 -9.58
CA ALA A 85 -8.15 -1.72 -8.42
C ALA A 85 -7.54 -0.33 -8.32
N VAL A 86 -8.14 0.50 -7.49
CA VAL A 86 -7.49 1.73 -7.05
C VAL A 86 -6.68 1.38 -5.80
N TYR A 87 -5.43 1.81 -5.75
CA TYR A 87 -4.52 1.50 -4.66
C TYR A 87 -4.31 2.73 -3.80
N TYR A 88 -4.28 2.51 -2.48
CA TYR A 88 -4.15 3.59 -1.50
C TYR A 88 -3.04 3.26 -0.54
N CYS A 89 -2.23 4.27 -0.18
CA CYS A 89 -1.26 4.12 0.89
C CYS A 89 -1.79 4.81 2.15
N ALA A 90 -1.42 4.29 3.32
CA ALA A 90 -1.90 4.84 4.57
C ALA A 90 -0.94 4.50 5.69
N ARG A 91 -0.78 5.44 6.62
CA ARG A 91 0.07 5.19 7.77
C ARG A 91 -0.68 4.42 8.84
N ASP A 92 0.09 3.84 9.77
CA ASP A 92 -0.45 2.99 10.79
C ASP A 92 0.43 3.08 12.03
N HIS A 93 -0.16 3.26 13.20
CA HIS A 93 0.56 3.24 14.46
C HIS A 93 0.57 1.85 15.02
N GLU A 94 -0.61 1.28 15.11
CA GLU A 94 -0.87 -0.03 15.65
C GLU A 94 -1.73 -0.73 14.64
N PRO A 95 -1.17 -1.64 13.88
CA PRO A 95 -1.82 -2.16 12.69
C PRO A 95 -3.29 -2.52 12.86
N ALA A 96 -3.61 -3.23 13.89
CA ALA A 96 -4.99 -3.67 14.04
C ALA A 96 -5.94 -2.51 14.31
N THR A 97 -5.51 -1.58 15.12
CA THR A 97 -6.34 -0.44 15.48
C THR A 97 -6.52 0.50 14.30
N ALA A 98 -5.45 0.77 13.59
CA ALA A 98 -5.51 1.70 12.48
C ALA A 98 -6.43 1.19 11.38
N ILE A 99 -6.40 -0.10 11.12
CA ILE A 99 -7.27 -0.67 10.09
C ILE A 99 -8.74 -0.42 10.42
N LEU A 100 -9.09 -0.44 11.69
CA LEU A 100 -10.47 -0.30 12.10
C LEU A 100 -10.93 1.13 12.27
N SER A 101 -10.01 2.06 12.42
CA SER A 101 -10.38 3.41 12.80
C SER A 101 -10.82 4.30 11.65
N GLY A 102 -10.69 3.85 10.44
CA GLY A 102 -11.08 4.63 9.28
C GLY A 102 -10.22 5.85 9.02
N TRP A 103 -9.04 5.88 9.58
CA TRP A 103 -8.14 6.99 9.43
C TRP A 103 -7.68 7.18 8.01
N PHE A 104 -7.81 6.14 7.25
CA PHE A 104 -7.41 6.24 5.89
C PHE A 104 -8.50 6.95 5.16
N ASP A 105 -8.80 8.11 5.31
CA ASP A 105 -9.77 8.75 4.47
C ASP A 105 -9.56 8.19 3.11
N PRO A 106 -10.40 7.32 2.73
CA PRO A 106 -10.06 6.41 1.68
C PRO A 106 -9.74 7.03 0.39
N TRP A 107 -10.19 8.17 0.14
CA TRP A 107 -9.96 8.58 -1.17
C TRP A 107 -8.85 9.47 -1.26
N GLY A 108 -8.08 9.45 -0.26
CA GLY A 108 -6.83 10.07 -0.34
C GLY A 108 -6.87 11.54 -0.32
N GLN A 109 -8.00 12.03 -0.21
CA GLN A 109 -8.04 13.45 -0.15
C GLN A 109 -7.50 13.90 1.14
N GLY A 110 -7.77 13.14 2.16
CA GLY A 110 -7.28 13.47 3.47
C GLY A 110 -5.91 12.94 3.73
N THR A 111 -5.33 12.34 2.82
CA THR A 111 -4.03 11.78 3.07
C THR A 111 -2.97 12.57 2.40
#